data_96b09be018ef7d088c2085a4a41d1fb9
#
_entry.id   96b09be018ef7d088c2085a4a41d1fb9
#
_cell.length_a   1.000
_cell.length_b   1.000
_cell.length_c   1.000
_cell.angle_alpha   90.00
_cell.angle_beta   90.00
_cell.angle_gamma   90.00
#
_symmetry.space_group_name_H-M   'P 1'
#
loop_
_entity.id
_entity.type
_entity.pdbx_description
1 polymer ?
#
loop_
_entity_poly.entity_id
_entity_poly.type
_entity_poly.pdbx_seq_one_letter_code
_entity_poly.pdbx_strand_id
1 'polypeptide(L)'
;MLPVLHLQRRRHESPREHHRLALEQFRSHYKDKSITKWDIFHYVYAVLHHPLYRERYAANLKRELPRIPFAPDFKAFAGVGKRLAEIHVNYEQQPEYPLERIETPGKPLDWRVEKMKLSKDRRSLIYNDFLTLSGIPPEVFEYRLGNRSALEWIIDQYQVSTDKRSGITNDPNRTDDPQYIVRLIGQVITVSLETSQWVQSLPNLGS
;
A
#
# COMPACT_ATOMS: atom_id res chain seq x y z
N MET A 1 14.31 -1.56 26.24
CA MET A 1 13.71 -0.32 25.70
C MET A 1 14.54 0.04 24.47
N LEU A 2 13.96 -0.07 23.28
CA LEU A 2 14.68 0.26 22.03
C LEU A 2 15.02 1.75 22.03
N PRO A 3 16.24 2.13 21.61
CA PRO A 3 16.55 3.53 21.34
C PRO A 3 15.65 4.01 20.21
N VAL A 4 14.95 5.11 20.42
CA VAL A 4 13.95 5.67 19.51
C VAL A 4 14.46 6.99 18.97
N LEU A 5 14.33 7.20 17.68
CA LEU A 5 14.59 8.49 17.05
C LEU A 5 13.57 9.53 17.58
N HIS A 6 14.03 10.49 18.36
CA HIS A 6 13.21 11.60 18.81
C HIS A 6 13.19 12.70 17.74
N LEU A 7 12.20 12.65 16.85
CA LEU A 7 11.91 13.73 15.89
C LEU A 7 11.00 14.82 16.52
N GLN A 8 11.18 15.13 17.81
CA GLN A 8 10.47 16.26 18.41
C GLN A 8 10.95 17.57 17.80
N ARG A 9 10.06 18.23 17.07
CA ARG A 9 10.27 19.56 16.51
C ARG A 9 10.51 20.56 17.65
N ARG A 10 11.73 20.96 17.87
CA ARG A 10 12.00 22.16 18.66
C ARG A 10 11.42 23.35 17.89
N ARG A 11 10.66 24.22 18.55
CA ARG A 11 9.85 25.30 17.93
C ARG A 11 10.60 26.27 17.00
N HIS A 12 11.92 26.16 16.87
CA HIS A 12 12.78 27.10 16.13
C HIS A 12 13.73 26.46 15.09
N GLU A 13 13.65 25.15 14.85
CA GLU A 13 14.55 24.49 13.88
C GLU A 13 13.93 24.43 12.49
N SER A 14 14.71 24.74 11.46
CA SER A 14 14.26 24.66 10.07
C SER A 14 14.12 23.21 9.62
N PRO A 15 13.25 22.89 8.62
CA PRO A 15 13.14 21.53 8.06
C PRO A 15 14.48 20.95 7.60
N ARG A 16 15.41 21.78 7.12
CA ARG A 16 16.74 21.37 6.67
C ARG A 16 17.63 20.91 7.83
N GLU A 17 17.53 21.55 8.99
CA GLU A 17 18.28 21.18 10.20
C GLU A 17 17.80 19.87 10.77
N HIS A 18 16.49 19.62 10.81
CA HIS A 18 15.91 18.35 11.24
C HIS A 18 16.40 17.18 10.38
N HIS A 19 16.43 17.35 9.05
CA HIS A 19 16.92 16.31 8.15
C HIS A 19 18.41 16.02 8.34
N ARG A 20 19.21 17.03 8.70
CA ARG A 20 20.64 16.85 8.99
C ARG A 20 20.84 16.10 10.30
N LEU A 21 20.13 16.47 11.34
CA LEU A 21 20.20 15.82 12.64
C LEU A 21 19.80 14.34 12.56
N ALA A 22 18.70 14.02 11.86
CA ALA A 22 18.28 12.64 11.66
C ALA A 22 19.36 11.82 10.95
N LEU A 23 19.96 12.36 9.87
CA LEU A 23 21.04 11.69 9.14
C LEU A 23 22.27 11.42 10.02
N GLU A 24 22.69 12.39 10.82
CA GLU A 24 23.80 12.25 11.76
C GLU A 24 23.50 11.19 12.84
N GLN A 25 22.28 11.15 13.35
CA GLN A 25 21.86 10.14 14.35
C GLN A 25 21.91 8.72 13.78
N PHE A 26 21.38 8.49 12.58
CA PHE A 26 21.45 7.20 11.92
C PHE A 26 22.87 6.75 11.64
N ARG A 27 23.71 7.63 11.08
CA ARG A 27 25.12 7.36 10.79
C ARG A 27 25.92 7.04 12.06
N SER A 28 25.66 7.76 13.14
CA SER A 28 26.33 7.53 14.43
C SER A 28 25.90 6.22 15.05
N HIS A 29 24.58 5.93 15.08
CA HIS A 29 24.02 4.74 15.67
C HIS A 29 24.54 3.46 14.97
N TYR A 30 24.46 3.42 13.63
CA TYR A 30 24.90 2.26 12.84
C TYR A 30 26.39 2.27 12.49
N LYS A 31 27.13 3.30 12.89
CA LYS A 31 28.56 3.49 12.57
C LYS A 31 28.85 3.39 11.06
N ASP A 32 27.90 3.85 10.25
CA ASP A 32 27.97 3.79 8.78
C ASP A 32 27.75 5.17 8.17
N LYS A 33 28.85 5.78 7.69
CA LYS A 33 28.84 7.10 7.05
C LYS A 33 28.21 7.09 5.64
N SER A 34 28.05 5.91 5.04
CA SER A 34 27.47 5.77 3.69
C SER A 34 25.95 5.95 3.67
N ILE A 35 25.28 5.85 4.82
CA ILE A 35 23.82 6.02 4.92
C ILE A 35 23.41 7.38 4.33
N THR A 36 22.45 7.33 3.42
CA THR A 36 21.86 8.49 2.77
C THR A 36 20.47 8.83 3.35
N LYS A 37 19.93 9.98 2.97
CA LYS A 37 18.55 10.35 3.33
C LYS A 37 17.51 9.41 2.71
N TRP A 38 17.79 8.89 1.51
CA TRP A 38 16.92 7.91 0.85
C TRP A 38 16.91 6.57 1.56
N ASP A 39 18.07 6.11 2.07
CA ASP A 39 18.12 4.89 2.87
C ASP A 39 17.29 5.02 4.14
N ILE A 40 17.33 6.18 4.80
CA ILE A 40 16.50 6.47 5.98
C ILE A 40 15.02 6.51 5.60
N PHE A 41 14.65 7.14 4.47
CA PHE A 41 13.27 7.14 3.99
C PHE A 41 12.76 5.71 3.77
N HIS A 42 13.52 4.89 3.07
CA HIS A 42 13.15 3.50 2.82
C HIS A 42 13.10 2.67 4.12
N TYR A 43 14.04 2.88 5.03
CA TYR A 43 14.04 2.26 6.35
C TYR A 43 12.75 2.58 7.13
N VAL A 44 12.39 3.85 7.22
CA VAL A 44 11.16 4.31 7.87
C VAL A 44 9.94 3.69 7.20
N TYR A 45 9.94 3.66 5.86
CA TYR A 45 8.85 3.06 5.09
C TYR A 45 8.64 1.59 5.45
N ALA A 46 9.71 0.80 5.55
CA ALA A 46 9.65 -0.58 5.99
C ALA A 46 9.16 -0.73 7.44
N VAL A 47 9.69 0.07 8.37
CA VAL A 47 9.27 0.05 9.79
C VAL A 47 7.77 0.28 9.93
N LEU A 48 7.22 1.25 9.18
CA LEU A 48 5.79 1.56 9.20
C LEU A 48 4.90 0.44 8.61
N HIS A 49 5.49 -0.46 7.82
CA HIS A 49 4.81 -1.66 7.31
C HIS A 49 4.99 -2.89 8.20
N HIS A 50 5.94 -2.85 9.15
CA HIS A 50 6.24 -4.00 10.01
C HIS A 50 5.06 -4.35 10.93
N PRO A 51 4.54 -5.61 10.93
CA PRO A 51 3.34 -5.98 11.67
C PRO A 51 3.44 -5.69 13.17
N LEU A 52 4.56 -6.10 13.81
CA LEU A 52 4.77 -5.86 15.25
C LEU A 52 4.86 -4.36 15.59
N TYR A 53 5.40 -3.53 14.68
CA TYR A 53 5.43 -2.09 14.89
C TYR A 53 4.01 -1.52 14.87
N ARG A 54 3.22 -1.89 13.90
CA ARG A 54 1.83 -1.44 13.75
C ARG A 54 0.96 -1.89 14.91
N GLU A 55 1.12 -3.11 15.38
CA GLU A 55 0.41 -3.64 16.55
C GLU A 55 0.81 -2.90 17.83
N ARG A 56 2.12 -2.84 18.13
CA ARG A 56 2.67 -2.22 19.35
C ARG A 56 2.30 -0.75 19.50
N TYR A 57 2.29 -0.01 18.39
CA TYR A 57 2.06 1.44 18.38
C TYR A 57 0.73 1.87 17.78
N ALA A 58 -0.23 0.96 17.61
CA ALA A 58 -1.53 1.22 16.98
C ALA A 58 -2.28 2.43 17.58
N ALA A 59 -2.25 2.59 18.92
CA ALA A 59 -2.90 3.70 19.61
C ALA A 59 -2.17 5.03 19.39
N ASN A 60 -0.82 5.01 19.38
CA ASN A 60 0.01 6.19 19.18
C ASN A 60 -0.07 6.70 17.74
N LEU A 61 -0.05 5.81 16.74
CA LEU A 61 -0.13 6.15 15.33
C LEU A 61 -1.43 6.86 14.92
N LYS A 62 -2.47 6.77 15.77
CA LYS A 62 -3.74 7.51 15.56
C LYS A 62 -3.70 8.94 16.06
N ARG A 63 -2.74 9.30 16.91
CA ARG A 63 -2.73 10.58 17.66
C ARG A 63 -1.45 11.37 17.51
N GLU A 64 -0.34 10.71 17.23
CA GLU A 64 1.00 11.29 17.25
C GLU A 64 1.80 10.89 16.01
N LEU A 65 2.84 11.66 15.71
CA LEU A 65 3.83 11.29 14.72
C LEU A 65 4.55 9.99 15.15
N PRO A 66 4.84 9.08 14.20
CA PRO A 66 5.49 7.82 14.51
C PRO A 66 6.89 8.05 15.10
N ARG A 67 7.19 7.31 16.17
CA ARG A 67 8.55 7.23 16.73
C ARG A 67 9.25 6.03 16.12
N ILE A 68 10.29 6.29 15.36
CA ILE A 68 10.99 5.26 14.59
C ILE A 68 12.09 4.63 15.45
N PRO A 69 12.03 3.31 15.75
CA PRO A 69 13.09 2.62 16.48
C PRO A 69 14.31 2.39 15.59
N PHE A 70 15.46 2.18 16.20
CA PHE A 70 16.65 1.69 15.50
C PHE A 70 16.65 0.14 15.54
N ALA A 71 16.19 -0.48 14.46
CA ALA A 71 16.21 -1.94 14.31
C ALA A 71 17.66 -2.44 14.14
N PRO A 72 17.97 -3.68 14.56
CA PRO A 72 19.34 -4.20 14.47
C PRO A 72 19.92 -4.23 13.05
N ASP A 73 19.10 -4.53 12.04
CA ASP A 73 19.54 -4.64 10.64
C ASP A 73 18.95 -3.50 9.79
N PHE A 74 19.63 -2.36 9.82
CA PHE A 74 19.25 -1.19 9.01
C PHE A 74 19.18 -1.50 7.51
N LYS A 75 20.18 -2.25 6.99
CA LYS A 75 20.29 -2.47 5.54
C LYS A 75 19.17 -3.37 5.02
N ALA A 76 18.81 -4.41 5.77
CA ALA A 76 17.68 -5.26 5.41
C ALA A 76 16.37 -4.47 5.40
N PHE A 77 16.11 -3.65 6.43
CA PHE A 77 14.92 -2.78 6.45
C PHE A 77 14.92 -1.78 5.29
N ALA A 78 16.04 -1.08 5.05
CA ALA A 78 16.12 -0.12 3.95
C ALA A 78 15.93 -0.79 2.58
N GLY A 79 16.47 -2.00 2.39
CA GLY A 79 16.31 -2.77 1.16
C GLY A 79 14.86 -3.16 0.89
N VAL A 80 14.18 -3.73 1.89
CA VAL A 80 12.74 -4.06 1.79
C VAL A 80 11.90 -2.80 1.58
N GLY A 81 12.18 -1.72 2.34
CA GLY A 81 11.45 -0.47 2.20
C GLY A 81 11.61 0.19 0.82
N LYS A 82 12.79 0.07 0.22
CA LYS A 82 13.02 0.50 -1.16
C LYS A 82 12.13 -0.26 -2.13
N ARG A 83 12.09 -1.60 -2.02
CA ARG A 83 11.25 -2.43 -2.89
C ARG A 83 9.76 -2.11 -2.70
N LEU A 84 9.29 -1.99 -1.44
CA LEU A 84 7.91 -1.59 -1.15
C LEU A 84 7.56 -0.24 -1.77
N ALA A 85 8.44 0.76 -1.64
CA ALA A 85 8.22 2.08 -2.23
C ALA A 85 8.14 2.01 -3.77
N GLU A 86 9.00 1.23 -4.42
CA GLU A 86 9.01 1.04 -5.87
C GLU A 86 7.70 0.43 -6.38
N ILE A 87 7.21 -0.64 -5.76
CA ILE A 87 5.96 -1.29 -6.19
C ILE A 87 4.73 -0.42 -5.91
N HIS A 88 4.73 0.35 -4.81
CA HIS A 88 3.59 1.22 -4.46
C HIS A 88 3.52 2.47 -5.32
N VAL A 89 4.66 3.07 -5.68
CA VAL A 89 4.68 4.24 -6.58
C VAL A 89 4.33 3.85 -8.02
N ASN A 90 4.76 2.66 -8.44
CA ASN A 90 4.57 2.16 -9.80
C ASN A 90 3.49 1.07 -9.88
N TYR A 91 2.42 1.16 -9.08
CA TYR A 91 1.40 0.12 -8.98
C TYR A 91 0.66 -0.13 -10.32
N GLU A 92 0.43 0.91 -11.13
CA GLU A 92 -0.18 0.80 -12.46
C GLU A 92 0.75 0.23 -13.55
N GLN A 93 2.03 0.00 -13.22
CA GLN A 93 3.03 -0.58 -14.13
C GLN A 93 3.40 -2.01 -13.71
N GLN A 94 2.83 -2.52 -12.61
CA GLN A 94 3.04 -3.89 -12.22
C GLN A 94 2.32 -4.86 -13.17
N PRO A 95 2.83 -6.09 -13.34
CA PRO A 95 2.14 -7.10 -14.14
C PRO A 95 0.74 -7.39 -13.55
N GLU A 96 -0.21 -7.65 -14.44
CA GLU A 96 -1.54 -8.09 -14.02
C GLU A 96 -1.47 -9.48 -13.38
N TYR A 97 -2.14 -9.68 -12.27
CA TYR A 97 -2.39 -11.02 -11.75
C TYR A 97 -3.34 -11.75 -12.72
N PRO A 98 -3.06 -13.03 -13.09
CA PRO A 98 -3.81 -13.74 -14.11
C PRO A 98 -5.17 -14.25 -13.57
N LEU A 99 -6.13 -13.33 -13.40
CA LEU A 99 -7.49 -13.68 -13.05
C LEU A 99 -8.17 -14.38 -14.24
N GLU A 100 -8.99 -15.39 -13.94
CA GLU A 100 -9.90 -15.97 -14.91
C GLU A 100 -11.01 -14.98 -15.23
N ARG A 101 -11.21 -14.70 -16.53
CA ARG A 101 -12.27 -13.84 -17.03
C ARG A 101 -13.46 -14.70 -17.47
N ILE A 102 -14.53 -14.68 -16.68
CA ILE A 102 -15.75 -15.46 -16.95
C ILE A 102 -16.77 -14.50 -17.57
N GLU A 103 -17.04 -14.70 -18.85
CA GLU A 103 -18.04 -13.94 -19.60
C GLU A 103 -19.42 -14.57 -19.46
N THR A 104 -20.45 -13.75 -19.27
CA THR A 104 -21.84 -14.23 -19.17
C THR A 104 -22.40 -14.52 -20.55
N PRO A 105 -22.81 -15.77 -20.87
CA PRO A 105 -23.35 -16.13 -22.17
C PRO A 105 -24.56 -15.27 -22.56
N GLY A 106 -24.57 -14.80 -23.82
CA GLY A 106 -25.66 -14.00 -24.38
C GLY A 106 -25.66 -12.52 -23.98
N LYS A 107 -24.71 -12.05 -23.18
CA LYS A 107 -24.51 -10.65 -22.90
C LYS A 107 -23.53 -10.03 -23.91
N PRO A 108 -23.77 -8.78 -24.38
CA PRO A 108 -22.81 -8.08 -25.22
C PRO A 108 -21.53 -7.76 -24.44
N LEU A 109 -20.41 -7.68 -25.15
CA LEU A 109 -19.14 -7.20 -24.61
C LEU A 109 -19.31 -5.81 -23.99
N ASP A 110 -19.04 -5.72 -22.69
CA ASP A 110 -19.13 -4.46 -21.95
C ASP A 110 -18.02 -4.36 -20.91
N TRP A 111 -17.19 -3.33 -21.02
CA TRP A 111 -16.11 -3.01 -20.08
C TRP A 111 -16.51 -1.96 -19.06
N ARG A 112 -17.72 -1.39 -19.19
CA ARG A 112 -18.20 -0.37 -18.29
C ARG A 112 -18.57 -0.96 -16.92
N VAL A 113 -18.12 -0.32 -15.87
CA VAL A 113 -18.51 -0.65 -14.51
C VAL A 113 -19.45 0.42 -13.95
N GLU A 114 -20.61 -0.02 -13.49
CA GLU A 114 -21.51 0.81 -12.65
C GLU A 114 -21.25 0.48 -11.18
N LYS A 115 -21.21 -0.80 -10.82
CA LYS A 115 -20.99 -1.25 -9.46
C LYS A 115 -20.38 -2.65 -9.44
N MET A 116 -19.26 -2.77 -8.76
CA MET A 116 -18.60 -4.05 -8.54
C MET A 116 -19.02 -4.70 -7.21
N LYS A 117 -18.96 -6.04 -7.16
CA LYS A 117 -19.30 -6.78 -5.95
C LYS A 117 -18.43 -8.03 -5.78
N LEU A 118 -17.78 -8.15 -4.62
CA LEU A 118 -17.11 -9.39 -4.23
C LEU A 118 -18.13 -10.51 -3.97
N SER A 119 -17.82 -11.73 -4.39
CA SER A 119 -18.54 -12.94 -3.99
C SER A 119 -18.45 -13.15 -2.46
N LYS A 120 -19.34 -13.97 -1.91
CA LYS A 120 -19.37 -14.24 -0.46
C LYS A 120 -18.07 -14.88 0.04
N ASP A 121 -17.47 -15.76 -0.76
CA ASP A 121 -16.20 -16.42 -0.47
C ASP A 121 -14.97 -15.54 -0.79
N ARG A 122 -15.20 -14.33 -1.37
CA ARG A 122 -14.16 -13.35 -1.77
C ARG A 122 -13.18 -13.86 -2.83
N ARG A 123 -13.50 -14.95 -3.52
CA ARG A 123 -12.63 -15.53 -4.57
C ARG A 123 -12.94 -15.00 -5.96
N SER A 124 -14.05 -14.29 -6.12
CA SER A 124 -14.46 -13.72 -7.40
C SER A 124 -14.99 -12.29 -7.21
N LEU A 125 -14.83 -11.49 -8.23
CA LEU A 125 -15.36 -10.14 -8.33
C LEU A 125 -16.33 -10.08 -9.50
N ILE A 126 -17.62 -9.90 -9.21
CA ILE A 126 -18.63 -9.55 -10.21
C ILE A 126 -18.34 -8.10 -10.62
N TYR A 127 -17.76 -7.94 -11.81
CA TYR A 127 -17.35 -6.66 -12.36
C TYR A 127 -18.55 -5.89 -12.90
N ASN A 128 -19.35 -6.54 -13.72
CA ASN A 128 -20.65 -6.09 -14.23
C ASN A 128 -21.50 -7.31 -14.67
N ASP A 129 -22.59 -7.07 -15.39
CA ASP A 129 -23.49 -8.15 -15.88
C ASP A 129 -22.84 -9.06 -16.93
N PHE A 130 -21.80 -8.58 -17.61
CA PHE A 130 -21.07 -9.32 -18.64
C PHE A 130 -19.87 -10.11 -18.07
N LEU A 131 -19.08 -9.50 -17.15
CA LEU A 131 -17.78 -10.01 -16.74
C LEU A 131 -17.72 -10.30 -15.24
N THR A 132 -17.23 -11.50 -14.93
CA THR A 132 -16.79 -11.88 -13.58
C THR A 132 -15.30 -12.21 -13.62
N LEU A 133 -14.52 -11.65 -12.69
CA LEU A 133 -13.11 -11.93 -12.50
C LEU A 133 -12.95 -12.93 -11.36
N SER A 134 -12.42 -14.13 -11.64
CA SER A 134 -12.31 -15.25 -10.68
C SER A 134 -10.85 -15.60 -10.39
N GLY A 135 -10.63 -16.35 -9.29
CA GLY A 135 -9.31 -16.77 -8.89
C GLY A 135 -8.57 -15.77 -7.99
N ILE A 136 -9.27 -14.90 -7.27
CA ILE A 136 -8.67 -13.97 -6.31
C ILE A 136 -8.06 -14.76 -5.15
N PRO A 137 -6.73 -14.65 -4.89
CA PRO A 137 -6.10 -15.29 -3.74
C PRO A 137 -6.55 -14.64 -2.43
N PRO A 138 -6.82 -15.41 -1.36
CA PRO A 138 -7.23 -14.83 -0.07
C PRO A 138 -6.17 -13.91 0.56
N GLU A 139 -4.89 -14.12 0.28
CA GLU A 139 -3.76 -13.34 0.79
C GLU A 139 -3.79 -11.87 0.32
N VAL A 140 -4.49 -11.57 -0.78
CA VAL A 140 -4.68 -10.20 -1.29
C VAL A 140 -5.31 -9.29 -0.22
N PHE A 141 -6.14 -9.84 0.65
CA PHE A 141 -6.86 -9.10 1.67
C PHE A 141 -6.04 -8.83 2.94
N GLU A 142 -4.83 -9.37 3.04
CA GLU A 142 -3.90 -9.12 4.13
C GLU A 142 -3.25 -7.72 4.03
N TYR A 143 -2.99 -7.25 2.79
CA TYR A 143 -2.48 -5.89 2.60
C TYR A 143 -3.59 -4.87 2.80
N ARG A 144 -3.57 -4.23 3.97
CA ARG A 144 -4.62 -3.30 4.40
C ARG A 144 -4.15 -1.86 4.49
N LEU A 145 -4.96 -0.98 3.92
CA LEU A 145 -4.84 0.48 3.99
C LEU A 145 -5.91 1.00 4.96
N GLY A 146 -5.57 1.09 6.23
CA GLY A 146 -6.54 1.38 7.29
C GLY A 146 -7.48 0.20 7.56
N ASN A 147 -8.78 0.39 7.37
CA ASN A 147 -9.82 -0.60 7.65
C ASN A 147 -10.15 -1.53 6.47
N ARG A 148 -9.62 -1.28 5.28
CA ARG A 148 -9.89 -2.04 4.04
C ARG A 148 -8.59 -2.54 3.41
N SER A 149 -8.65 -3.63 2.65
CA SER A 149 -7.57 -4.04 1.77
C SER A 149 -7.43 -3.09 0.57
N ALA A 150 -6.27 -3.12 -0.10
CA ALA A 150 -6.07 -2.30 -1.29
C ALA A 150 -7.09 -2.64 -2.39
N LEU A 151 -7.41 -3.93 -2.58
CA LEU A 151 -8.43 -4.35 -3.54
C LEU A 151 -9.82 -3.83 -3.17
N GLU A 152 -10.22 -3.88 -1.89
CA GLU A 152 -11.49 -3.32 -1.45
C GLU A 152 -11.59 -1.81 -1.67
N TRP A 153 -10.46 -1.08 -1.57
CA TRP A 153 -10.39 0.33 -1.94
C TRP A 153 -10.67 0.56 -3.42
N ILE A 154 -10.07 -0.24 -4.31
CA ILE A 154 -10.33 -0.14 -5.75
C ILE A 154 -11.80 -0.41 -6.06
N ILE A 155 -12.37 -1.48 -5.50
CA ILE A 155 -13.78 -1.82 -5.69
C ILE A 155 -14.72 -0.68 -5.26
N ASP A 156 -14.40 0.00 -4.17
CA ASP A 156 -15.24 1.10 -3.66
C ASP A 156 -15.08 2.40 -4.48
N GLN A 157 -13.86 2.70 -4.93
CA GLN A 157 -13.56 3.96 -5.60
C GLN A 157 -13.83 3.93 -7.11
N TYR A 158 -13.65 2.77 -7.76
CA TYR A 158 -13.81 2.61 -9.21
C TYR A 158 -15.21 2.11 -9.58
N GLN A 159 -16.24 2.80 -9.10
CA GLN A 159 -17.65 2.59 -9.46
C GLN A 159 -18.33 3.94 -9.65
N VAL A 160 -19.39 3.96 -10.46
CA VAL A 160 -20.17 5.20 -10.65
C VAL A 160 -20.87 5.59 -9.35
N SER A 161 -20.71 6.82 -8.93
CA SER A 161 -21.33 7.35 -7.71
C SER A 161 -21.74 8.81 -7.89
N THR A 162 -22.90 9.15 -7.36
CA THR A 162 -23.41 10.54 -7.38
C THR A 162 -23.48 11.08 -5.97
N ASP A 163 -22.81 12.19 -5.72
CA ASP A 163 -22.93 12.91 -4.46
C ASP A 163 -24.31 13.55 -4.36
N LYS A 164 -25.06 13.18 -3.31
CA LYS A 164 -26.46 13.62 -3.12
C LYS A 164 -26.60 15.11 -2.83
N ARG A 165 -25.56 15.78 -2.34
CA ARG A 165 -25.60 17.20 -1.98
C ARG A 165 -25.28 18.09 -3.16
N SER A 166 -24.23 17.73 -3.92
CA SER A 166 -23.77 18.53 -5.07
C SER A 166 -24.40 18.11 -6.40
N GLY A 167 -24.98 16.90 -6.48
CA GLY A 167 -25.45 16.30 -7.73
C GLY A 167 -24.31 15.88 -8.69
N ILE A 168 -23.06 16.00 -8.25
CA ILE A 168 -21.90 15.65 -9.09
C ILE A 168 -21.77 14.13 -9.16
N THR A 169 -21.72 13.60 -10.39
CA THR A 169 -21.47 12.19 -10.66
C THR A 169 -19.99 11.97 -10.93
N ASN A 170 -19.38 11.07 -10.15
CA ASN A 170 -18.05 10.54 -10.42
C ASN A 170 -18.20 9.28 -11.26
N ASP A 171 -17.64 9.29 -12.47
CA ASP A 171 -17.58 8.15 -13.38
C ASP A 171 -16.13 7.80 -13.67
N PRO A 172 -15.62 6.67 -13.14
CA PRO A 172 -14.23 6.27 -13.31
C PRO A 172 -13.95 5.58 -14.65
N ASN A 173 -15.01 5.29 -15.44
CA ASN A 173 -14.84 4.61 -16.73
C ASN A 173 -14.11 5.52 -17.74
N ARG A 174 -13.16 4.94 -18.48
CA ARG A 174 -12.37 5.65 -19.49
C ARG A 174 -12.80 5.23 -20.88
N THR A 175 -13.14 6.19 -21.74
CA THR A 175 -13.53 5.93 -23.13
C THR A 175 -12.34 5.63 -24.03
N ASP A 176 -11.18 6.20 -23.69
CA ASP A 176 -9.89 6.01 -24.37
C ASP A 176 -9.19 4.70 -23.95
N ASP A 177 -9.56 4.12 -22.80
CA ASP A 177 -9.02 2.88 -22.26
C ASP A 177 -10.09 2.08 -21.49
N PRO A 178 -11.02 1.42 -22.20
CA PRO A 178 -12.16 0.75 -21.56
C PRO A 178 -11.76 -0.38 -20.58
N GLN A 179 -10.61 -1.02 -20.78
CA GLN A 179 -10.13 -2.12 -19.93
C GLN A 179 -9.26 -1.64 -18.75
N TYR A 180 -9.08 -0.33 -18.57
CA TYR A 180 -8.22 0.23 -17.52
C TYR A 180 -8.54 -0.33 -16.11
N ILE A 181 -9.81 -0.38 -15.73
CA ILE A 181 -10.22 -0.83 -14.39
C ILE A 181 -9.96 -2.32 -14.21
N VAL A 182 -10.20 -3.13 -15.23
CA VAL A 182 -9.91 -4.59 -15.21
C VAL A 182 -8.41 -4.83 -15.02
N ARG A 183 -7.57 -4.10 -15.78
CA ARG A 183 -6.11 -4.16 -15.61
C ARG A 183 -5.68 -3.73 -14.22
N LEU A 184 -6.20 -2.60 -13.75
CA LEU A 184 -5.89 -2.05 -12.44
C LEU A 184 -6.20 -3.04 -11.31
N ILE A 185 -7.32 -3.78 -11.41
CA ILE A 185 -7.67 -4.84 -10.44
C ILE A 185 -6.56 -5.89 -10.42
N GLY A 186 -6.12 -6.40 -11.56
CA GLY A 186 -5.04 -7.38 -11.65
C GLY A 186 -3.72 -6.84 -11.09
N GLN A 187 -3.36 -5.60 -11.40
CA GLN A 187 -2.15 -4.94 -10.91
C GLN A 187 -2.17 -4.76 -9.39
N VAL A 188 -3.29 -4.31 -8.82
CA VAL A 188 -3.44 -4.16 -7.36
C VAL A 188 -3.40 -5.49 -6.62
N ILE A 189 -3.88 -6.57 -7.23
CA ILE A 189 -3.72 -7.93 -6.68
C ILE A 189 -2.23 -8.30 -6.62
N THR A 190 -1.47 -8.11 -7.69
CA THR A 190 -0.02 -8.33 -7.71
C THR A 190 0.69 -7.50 -6.65
N VAL A 191 0.41 -6.19 -6.58
CA VAL A 191 0.97 -5.28 -5.55
C VAL A 191 0.66 -5.78 -4.14
N SER A 192 -0.57 -6.23 -3.89
CA SER A 192 -0.99 -6.71 -2.57
C SER A 192 -0.22 -7.96 -2.15
N LEU A 193 -0.06 -8.92 -3.06
CA LEU A 193 0.69 -10.16 -2.81
C LEU A 193 2.17 -9.89 -2.59
N GLU A 194 2.80 -9.09 -3.46
CA GLU A 194 4.22 -8.72 -3.30
C GLU A 194 4.44 -7.93 -2.01
N THR A 195 3.56 -7.01 -1.66
CA THR A 195 3.65 -6.24 -0.41
C THR A 195 3.63 -7.17 0.80
N SER A 196 2.67 -8.11 0.87
CA SER A 196 2.59 -9.09 1.95
C SER A 196 3.85 -9.94 2.04
N GLN A 197 4.37 -10.41 0.90
CA GLN A 197 5.61 -11.20 0.83
C GLN A 197 6.83 -10.41 1.34
N TRP A 198 7.02 -9.17 0.90
CA TRP A 198 8.13 -8.33 1.34
C TRP A 198 8.02 -7.96 2.83
N VAL A 199 6.82 -7.69 3.31
CA VAL A 199 6.58 -7.41 4.74
C VAL A 199 6.89 -8.64 5.60
N GLN A 200 6.55 -9.84 5.16
CA GLN A 200 6.89 -11.09 5.85
C GLN A 200 8.40 -11.38 5.87
N SER A 201 9.16 -10.87 4.89
CA SER A 201 10.62 -11.02 4.84
C SER A 201 11.38 -10.06 5.77
N LEU A 202 10.70 -9.09 6.38
CA LEU A 202 11.34 -8.15 7.30
C LEU A 202 11.93 -8.88 8.51
N PRO A 203 13.18 -8.59 8.90
CA PRO A 203 13.78 -9.17 10.09
C PRO A 203 13.10 -8.64 11.37
N ASN A 204 13.40 -9.27 12.50
CA ASN A 204 12.87 -8.84 13.78
C ASN A 204 13.24 -7.37 14.07
N LEU A 205 12.27 -6.63 14.59
CA LEU A 205 12.43 -5.21 14.92
C LEU A 205 13.36 -4.97 16.13
N GLY A 206 13.66 -6.01 16.88
CA GLY A 206 14.33 -5.92 18.18
C GLY A 206 13.32 -5.85 19.34
N SER A 207 13.81 -6.08 20.53
CA SER A 207 13.03 -6.05 21.79
C SER A 207 12.95 -4.65 22.40
#